data_e9aa9929f6c55c20c7b65bad38737d5a
#
_entry.id   e9aa9929f6c55c20c7b65bad38737d5a
#
_cell.length_a   1.000
_cell.length_b   1.000
_cell.length_c   1.000
_cell.angle_alpha   90.00
_cell.angle_beta   90.00
_cell.angle_gamma   90.00
#
_symmetry.space_group_name_H-M   'P 1'
#
loop_
_entity.id
_entity.type
_entity.pdbx_description
1 polymer ?
#
loop_
_entity_poly.entity_id
_entity_poly.type
_entity_poly.pdbx_seq_one_letter_code
_entity_poly.pdbx_strand_id
1 'polypeptide(L)'
;SQPIPAGHKMALLPIAKGETILKYGYPIGEAKSDIAVGDHVHVHNLHTLLSGELTYEWHPKGQPLAPSEERTFPGYRRADGRVGVRNELWILPTVGCVSGIAKALERQGQQLVGEGVEAVHAFTHPYGCSQTGHDHAQTRKLLASLARHPNAAAVLVLGLGCENLTQ
;
A
#
# COMPACT_ATOMS: atom_id res chain seq x y z
N SER A 1 -33.83 4.33 25.91
CA SER A 1 -32.53 4.37 25.20
C SER A 1 -31.44 3.97 26.16
N GLN A 2 -30.59 3.06 25.77
CA GLN A 2 -29.43 2.62 26.54
C GLN A 2 -28.18 3.45 26.17
N PRO A 3 -27.20 3.63 27.08
CA PRO A 3 -25.96 4.31 26.76
C PRO A 3 -25.19 3.52 25.68
N ILE A 4 -24.71 4.22 24.67
CA ILE A 4 -23.88 3.62 23.61
C ILE A 4 -22.44 4.13 23.80
N PRO A 5 -21.44 3.24 23.99
CA PRO A 5 -20.06 3.65 24.14
C PRO A 5 -19.52 4.40 22.93
N ALA A 6 -18.54 5.28 23.13
CA ALA A 6 -17.89 5.99 22.04
C ALA A 6 -17.28 5.02 21.03
N GLY A 7 -17.45 5.31 19.74
CA GLY A 7 -16.98 4.45 18.63
C GLY A 7 -17.85 3.25 18.30
N HIS A 8 -18.93 3.01 19.07
CA HIS A 8 -19.87 1.94 18.78
C HIS A 8 -20.96 2.38 17.80
N LYS A 9 -21.75 1.42 17.32
CA LYS A 9 -22.78 1.59 16.28
C LYS A 9 -24.16 1.76 16.91
N MET A 10 -24.97 2.62 16.32
CA MET A 10 -26.39 2.85 16.66
C MET A 10 -27.24 2.57 15.41
N ALA A 11 -28.36 1.90 15.57
CA ALA A 11 -29.30 1.69 14.49
C ALA A 11 -30.00 3.01 14.10
N LEU A 12 -29.94 3.39 12.85
CA LEU A 12 -30.62 4.59 12.30
C LEU A 12 -32.04 4.27 11.81
N LEU A 13 -32.31 3.02 11.49
CA LEU A 13 -33.60 2.49 11.05
C LEU A 13 -33.89 1.22 11.85
N PRO A 14 -35.18 0.80 11.96
CA PRO A 14 -35.50 -0.49 12.54
C PRO A 14 -34.93 -1.60 11.64
N ILE A 15 -34.40 -2.67 12.24
CA ILE A 15 -33.81 -3.80 11.54
C ILE A 15 -34.47 -5.06 12.09
N ALA A 16 -35.10 -5.84 11.22
CA ALA A 16 -35.73 -7.07 11.60
C ALA A 16 -34.74 -8.21 11.84
N LYS A 17 -35.08 -9.17 12.68
CA LYS A 17 -34.30 -10.40 12.85
C LYS A 17 -34.08 -11.09 11.52
N GLY A 18 -32.82 -11.50 11.24
CA GLY A 18 -32.40 -12.09 9.98
C GLY A 18 -32.11 -11.08 8.87
N GLU A 19 -32.32 -9.80 9.10
CA GLU A 19 -32.00 -8.76 8.12
C GLU A 19 -30.51 -8.42 8.13
N THR A 20 -29.97 -8.16 6.93
CA THR A 20 -28.57 -7.75 6.77
C THR A 20 -28.33 -6.34 7.30
N ILE A 21 -27.37 -6.20 8.19
CA ILE A 21 -26.97 -4.92 8.76
C ILE A 21 -25.89 -4.28 7.89
N LEU A 22 -26.15 -3.06 7.45
CA LEU A 22 -25.24 -2.29 6.61
C LEU A 22 -24.49 -1.24 7.45
N LYS A 23 -23.19 -1.06 7.16
CA LYS A 23 -22.38 0.05 7.64
C LYS A 23 -21.66 0.67 6.45
N TYR A 24 -21.85 1.96 6.24
CA TYR A 24 -21.28 2.68 5.08
C TYR A 24 -21.66 2.05 3.73
N GLY A 25 -22.88 1.48 3.63
CA GLY A 25 -23.35 0.81 2.41
C GLY A 25 -22.88 -0.63 2.24
N TYR A 26 -22.07 -1.17 3.16
CA TYR A 26 -21.55 -2.54 3.09
C TYR A 26 -22.15 -3.46 4.17
N PRO A 27 -22.44 -4.73 3.86
CA PRO A 27 -22.91 -5.70 4.84
C PRO A 27 -21.83 -5.99 5.88
N ILE A 28 -22.20 -5.92 7.15
CA ILE A 28 -21.32 -6.22 8.28
C ILE A 28 -21.78 -7.42 9.11
N GLY A 29 -22.95 -7.94 8.83
CA GLY A 29 -23.52 -9.05 9.53
C GLY A 29 -25.03 -9.11 9.38
N GLU A 30 -25.65 -9.95 10.16
CA GLU A 30 -27.10 -10.20 10.19
C GLU A 30 -27.65 -10.02 11.61
N ALA A 31 -28.85 -9.50 11.73
CA ALA A 31 -29.50 -9.26 13.02
C ALA A 31 -29.94 -10.58 13.68
N LYS A 32 -29.53 -10.81 14.93
CA LYS A 32 -29.95 -11.97 15.73
C LYS A 32 -31.36 -11.81 16.29
N SER A 33 -31.83 -10.58 16.45
CA SER A 33 -33.14 -10.20 16.94
C SER A 33 -33.54 -8.88 16.31
N ASP A 34 -34.83 -8.49 16.48
CA ASP A 34 -35.27 -7.16 16.08
C ASP A 34 -34.51 -6.08 16.81
N ILE A 35 -34.11 -5.04 16.11
CA ILE A 35 -33.30 -3.91 16.60
C ILE A 35 -34.10 -2.64 16.32
N ALA A 36 -34.39 -1.88 17.35
CA ALA A 36 -35.15 -0.63 17.19
C ALA A 36 -34.20 0.54 16.82
N VAL A 37 -34.79 1.60 16.28
CA VAL A 37 -34.06 2.86 16.03
C VAL A 37 -33.46 3.37 17.34
N GLY A 38 -32.19 3.73 17.30
CA GLY A 38 -31.46 4.23 18.48
C GLY A 38 -30.82 3.13 19.32
N ASP A 39 -31.02 1.86 18.99
CA ASP A 39 -30.41 0.76 19.73
C ASP A 39 -28.92 0.59 19.38
N HIS A 40 -28.17 0.16 20.40
CA HIS A 40 -26.78 -0.21 20.25
C HIS A 40 -26.63 -1.50 19.41
N VAL A 41 -25.89 -1.43 18.32
CA VAL A 41 -25.60 -2.58 17.43
C VAL A 41 -24.23 -3.14 17.72
N HIS A 42 -24.17 -4.38 18.26
CA HIS A 42 -22.94 -5.08 18.59
C HIS A 42 -23.15 -6.60 18.61
N VAL A 43 -22.14 -7.36 19.05
CA VAL A 43 -22.15 -8.84 19.06
C VAL A 43 -23.32 -9.48 19.80
N HIS A 44 -24.03 -8.76 20.66
CA HIS A 44 -25.21 -9.28 21.35
C HIS A 44 -26.41 -9.40 20.43
N ASN A 45 -26.56 -8.53 19.42
CA ASN A 45 -27.68 -8.52 18.47
C ASN A 45 -27.26 -8.58 16.99
N LEU A 46 -25.96 -8.68 16.71
CA LEU A 46 -25.40 -8.88 15.38
C LEU A 46 -24.48 -10.11 15.39
N HIS A 47 -24.57 -10.97 14.38
CA HIS A 47 -23.55 -11.95 14.08
C HIS A 47 -22.88 -11.63 12.73
N THR A 48 -21.59 -11.91 12.63
CA THR A 48 -20.87 -11.73 11.37
C THR A 48 -21.29 -12.81 10.36
N LEU A 49 -21.38 -12.43 9.08
CA LEU A 49 -21.50 -13.37 7.98
C LEU A 49 -20.14 -13.96 7.55
N LEU A 50 -19.06 -13.47 8.13
CA LEU A 50 -17.71 -14.00 7.90
C LEU A 50 -17.51 -15.21 8.81
N SER A 51 -17.77 -16.40 8.30
CA SER A 51 -17.54 -17.68 8.99
C SER A 51 -16.88 -18.67 8.04
N GLY A 52 -15.87 -19.41 8.52
CA GLY A 52 -15.13 -20.39 7.74
C GLY A 52 -14.14 -19.78 6.72
N GLU A 53 -13.63 -20.60 5.81
CA GLU A 53 -12.85 -20.16 4.68
C GLU A 53 -13.76 -19.53 3.63
N LEU A 54 -13.52 -18.28 3.27
CA LEU A 54 -14.25 -17.57 2.23
C LEU A 54 -13.53 -17.72 0.90
N THR A 55 -14.22 -18.31 -0.07
CA THR A 55 -13.76 -18.28 -1.46
C THR A 55 -14.29 -17.01 -2.11
N TYR A 56 -13.37 -16.12 -2.48
CA TYR A 56 -13.71 -14.89 -3.19
C TYR A 56 -13.66 -15.15 -4.69
N GLU A 57 -14.80 -14.95 -5.35
CA GLU A 57 -14.89 -15.01 -6.80
C GLU A 57 -15.18 -13.62 -7.37
N TRP A 58 -14.44 -13.25 -8.42
CA TRP A 58 -14.68 -12.00 -9.14
C TRP A 58 -15.83 -12.18 -10.13
N HIS A 59 -16.99 -11.56 -9.83
CA HIS A 59 -18.13 -11.52 -10.73
C HIS A 59 -18.32 -10.09 -11.28
N PRO A 60 -17.72 -9.76 -12.44
CA PRO A 60 -17.87 -8.41 -13.00
C PRO A 60 -19.32 -8.17 -13.41
N LYS A 61 -19.96 -7.16 -12.84
CA LYS A 61 -21.33 -6.74 -13.15
C LYS A 61 -21.39 -5.53 -14.09
N GLY A 62 -20.25 -4.94 -14.42
CA GLY A 62 -20.16 -3.79 -15.32
C GLY A 62 -20.10 -4.19 -16.79
N GLN A 63 -20.61 -3.35 -17.67
CA GLN A 63 -20.31 -3.46 -19.09
C GLN A 63 -18.87 -2.97 -19.33
N PRO A 64 -18.15 -3.55 -20.32
CA PRO A 64 -16.87 -3.00 -20.75
C PRO A 64 -17.03 -1.52 -21.08
N LEU A 65 -16.11 -0.70 -20.59
CA LEU A 65 -16.09 0.72 -20.96
C LEU A 65 -15.86 0.83 -22.47
N ALA A 66 -16.58 1.75 -23.11
CA ALA A 66 -16.30 2.07 -24.50
C ALA A 66 -14.84 2.52 -24.64
N PRO A 67 -14.16 2.17 -25.74
CA PRO A 67 -12.82 2.66 -26.01
C PRO A 67 -12.80 4.17 -25.90
N SER A 68 -11.94 4.71 -25.04
CA SER A 68 -11.71 6.16 -24.98
C SER A 68 -10.74 6.58 -26.07
N GLU A 69 -10.75 7.86 -26.42
CA GLU A 69 -9.71 8.42 -27.28
C GLU A 69 -8.32 8.14 -26.67
N GLU A 70 -7.37 7.80 -27.54
CA GLU A 70 -6.00 7.56 -27.14
C GLU A 70 -5.41 8.85 -26.55
N ARG A 71 -5.02 8.78 -25.27
CA ARG A 71 -4.36 9.89 -24.59
C ARG A 71 -2.89 9.54 -24.42
N THR A 72 -2.03 10.46 -24.82
CA THR A 72 -0.58 10.32 -24.70
C THR A 72 -0.02 11.32 -23.70
N PHE A 73 1.14 10.99 -23.14
CA PHE A 73 1.90 11.88 -22.27
C PHE A 73 3.41 11.72 -22.58
N PRO A 74 4.23 12.73 -22.36
CA PRO A 74 5.68 12.61 -22.48
C PRO A 74 6.22 11.72 -21.35
N GLY A 75 7.15 10.81 -21.69
CA GLY A 75 7.76 9.91 -20.72
C GLY A 75 9.15 9.47 -21.15
N TYR A 76 9.89 8.88 -20.20
CA TYR A 76 11.26 8.40 -20.40
C TYR A 76 11.25 6.91 -20.74
N ARG A 77 11.54 6.57 -21.99
CA ARG A 77 11.62 5.17 -22.43
C ARG A 77 12.94 4.56 -21.98
N ARG A 78 12.89 3.47 -21.24
CA ARG A 78 14.05 2.71 -20.78
C ARG A 78 14.49 1.68 -21.81
N ALA A 79 15.74 1.20 -21.70
CA ALA A 79 16.31 0.22 -22.63
C ALA A 79 15.52 -1.11 -22.64
N ASP A 80 14.86 -1.48 -21.56
CA ASP A 80 14.01 -2.66 -21.43
C ASP A 80 12.57 -2.45 -21.93
N GLY A 81 12.27 -1.29 -22.53
CA GLY A 81 10.97 -0.92 -23.09
C GLY A 81 9.97 -0.34 -22.11
N ARG A 82 10.24 -0.34 -20.81
CA ARG A 82 9.40 0.32 -19.80
C ARG A 82 9.45 1.85 -19.96
N VAL A 83 8.43 2.52 -19.46
CA VAL A 83 8.34 3.98 -19.54
C VAL A 83 8.22 4.57 -18.14
N GLY A 84 9.12 5.49 -17.81
CA GLY A 84 9.04 6.30 -16.60
C GLY A 84 8.35 7.63 -16.88
N VAL A 85 7.65 8.14 -15.91
CA VAL A 85 7.08 9.52 -15.91
C VAL A 85 7.99 10.51 -15.20
N ARG A 86 9.10 10.01 -14.63
CA ARG A 86 10.15 10.78 -13.97
C ARG A 86 11.51 10.28 -14.42
N ASN A 87 12.53 11.11 -14.27
CA ASN A 87 13.93 10.78 -14.57
C ASN A 87 14.81 11.16 -13.38
N GLU A 88 14.90 10.28 -12.39
CA GLU A 88 15.48 10.56 -11.09
C GLU A 88 16.71 9.71 -10.82
N LEU A 89 17.62 10.18 -9.95
CA LEU A 89 18.71 9.39 -9.39
C LEU A 89 18.27 8.87 -8.02
N TRP A 90 18.34 7.55 -7.82
CA TRP A 90 17.91 6.93 -6.59
C TRP A 90 19.08 6.32 -5.83
N ILE A 91 19.11 6.54 -4.51
CA ILE A 91 20.10 5.98 -3.59
C ILE A 91 19.37 4.96 -2.73
N LEU A 92 19.74 3.70 -2.86
CA LEU A 92 19.14 2.57 -2.16
C LEU A 92 20.15 1.98 -1.17
N PRO A 93 20.07 2.30 0.13
CA PRO A 93 20.85 1.61 1.14
C PRO A 93 20.41 0.16 1.26
N THR A 94 21.36 -0.78 1.39
CA THR A 94 21.07 -2.20 1.66
C THR A 94 20.82 -2.44 3.15
N VAL A 95 21.20 -1.50 4.01
CA VAL A 95 21.05 -1.60 5.46
C VAL A 95 20.77 -0.24 6.09
N GLY A 96 19.97 -0.23 7.14
CA GLY A 96 19.59 0.98 7.87
C GLY A 96 20.74 1.77 8.43
N CYS A 97 21.86 1.12 8.77
CA CYS A 97 23.06 1.76 9.34
C CYS A 97 23.68 2.84 8.43
N VAL A 98 23.53 2.73 7.12
CA VAL A 98 24.05 3.72 6.16
C VAL A 98 23.00 4.76 5.71
N SER A 99 21.82 4.76 6.32
CA SER A 99 20.75 5.70 5.98
C SER A 99 21.16 7.16 6.16
N GLY A 100 21.95 7.47 7.17
CA GLY A 100 22.51 8.81 7.39
C GLY A 100 23.44 9.26 6.25
N ILE A 101 24.28 8.33 5.76
CA ILE A 101 25.16 8.57 4.61
C ILE A 101 24.33 8.75 3.34
N ALA A 102 23.32 7.89 3.11
CA ALA A 102 22.41 8.01 1.97
C ALA A 102 21.73 9.39 1.93
N LYS A 103 21.26 9.91 3.07
CA LYS A 103 20.68 11.24 3.18
C LYS A 103 21.71 12.37 2.97
N ALA A 104 22.95 12.17 3.36
CA ALA A 104 24.01 13.14 3.06
C ALA A 104 24.32 13.18 1.54
N LEU A 105 24.37 12.02 0.90
CA LEU A 105 24.56 11.90 -0.55
C LEU A 105 23.35 12.49 -1.33
N GLU A 106 22.14 12.29 -0.88
CA GLU A 106 20.95 12.92 -1.45
C GLU A 106 21.06 14.44 -1.46
N ARG A 107 21.47 15.05 -0.31
CA ARG A 107 21.67 16.51 -0.23
C ARG A 107 22.78 16.99 -1.15
N GLN A 108 23.90 16.28 -1.20
CA GLN A 108 25.00 16.62 -2.12
C GLN A 108 24.58 16.45 -3.58
N GLY A 109 23.80 15.40 -3.85
CA GLY A 109 23.31 15.08 -5.20
C GLY A 109 22.32 16.11 -5.77
N GLN A 110 21.73 17.00 -4.94
CA GLN A 110 20.83 18.05 -5.45
C GLN A 110 21.52 18.98 -6.48
N GLN A 111 22.84 19.11 -6.43
CA GLN A 111 23.59 19.86 -7.44
C GLN A 111 23.55 19.23 -8.84
N LEU A 112 23.17 17.95 -8.96
CA LEU A 112 23.02 17.23 -10.22
C LEU A 112 21.63 17.43 -10.85
N VAL A 113 20.69 18.03 -10.12
CA VAL A 113 19.34 18.33 -10.63
C VAL A 113 19.45 19.43 -11.68
N GLY A 114 18.91 19.16 -12.87
CA GLY A 114 19.01 20.05 -14.02
C GLY A 114 18.65 19.29 -15.31
N GLU A 115 19.36 19.60 -16.40
CA GLU A 115 19.11 18.94 -17.69
C GLU A 115 19.23 17.41 -17.57
N GLY A 116 18.10 16.74 -17.73
CA GLY A 116 18.02 15.27 -17.73
C GLY A 116 17.90 14.59 -16.36
N VAL A 117 18.05 15.31 -15.24
CA VAL A 117 17.84 14.80 -13.88
C VAL A 117 16.83 15.65 -13.15
N GLU A 118 15.70 15.07 -12.79
CA GLU A 118 14.59 15.80 -12.16
C GLU A 118 14.71 15.87 -10.63
N ALA A 119 15.31 14.87 -10.01
CA ALA A 119 15.51 14.79 -8.57
C ALA A 119 16.55 13.74 -8.19
N VAL A 120 17.07 13.86 -6.96
CA VAL A 120 17.88 12.83 -6.30
C VAL A 120 17.18 12.43 -5.02
N HIS A 121 16.91 11.13 -4.81
CA HIS A 121 16.19 10.61 -3.65
C HIS A 121 16.93 9.45 -2.98
N ALA A 122 17.01 9.49 -1.65
CA ALA A 122 17.46 8.36 -0.83
C ALA A 122 16.28 7.67 -0.16
N PHE A 123 16.09 6.38 -0.45
CA PHE A 123 15.05 5.53 0.11
C PHE A 123 15.54 4.84 1.37
N THR A 124 15.60 5.57 2.47
CA THR A 124 16.09 5.06 3.75
C THR A 124 15.08 4.14 4.44
N HIS A 125 15.59 3.12 5.14
CA HIS A 125 14.80 2.15 5.87
C HIS A 125 15.61 1.61 7.07
N PRO A 126 14.98 0.99 8.09
CA PRO A 126 15.66 0.46 9.27
C PRO A 126 16.11 -1.01 9.12
N TYR A 127 15.97 -1.61 7.96
CA TYR A 127 16.16 -3.05 7.71
C TYR A 127 17.56 -3.38 7.19
N GLY A 128 17.81 -4.65 6.87
CA GLY A 128 19.04 -5.14 6.21
C GLY A 128 20.06 -5.73 7.18
N CYS A 129 19.92 -5.51 8.49
CA CYS A 129 20.75 -6.10 9.54
C CYS A 129 19.88 -6.97 10.45
N SER A 130 20.38 -8.14 10.82
CA SER A 130 19.69 -9.09 11.74
C SER A 130 18.30 -9.55 11.27
N GLN A 131 17.98 -9.36 10.01
CA GLN A 131 16.79 -9.95 9.41
C GLN A 131 17.04 -11.40 9.02
N THR A 132 16.03 -12.24 9.21
CA THR A 132 16.08 -13.66 8.88
C THR A 132 14.83 -14.10 8.10
N GLY A 133 14.95 -15.23 7.40
CA GLY A 133 13.82 -15.89 6.77
C GLY A 133 13.04 -15.01 5.80
N HIS A 134 11.72 -15.00 5.98
CA HIS A 134 10.78 -14.32 5.09
C HIS A 134 10.99 -12.79 5.04
N ASP A 135 11.25 -12.15 6.18
CA ASP A 135 11.41 -10.69 6.25
C ASP A 135 12.63 -10.22 5.45
N HIS A 136 13.74 -10.96 5.54
CA HIS A 136 14.93 -10.68 4.74
C HIS A 136 14.65 -10.83 3.23
N ALA A 137 14.00 -11.93 2.84
CA ALA A 137 13.63 -12.17 1.45
C ALA A 137 12.69 -11.07 0.91
N GLN A 138 11.75 -10.61 1.71
CA GLN A 138 10.82 -9.54 1.36
C GLN A 138 11.54 -8.19 1.19
N THR A 139 12.43 -7.84 2.11
CA THR A 139 13.24 -6.61 2.01
C THR A 139 14.07 -6.61 0.73
N ARG A 140 14.75 -7.73 0.43
CA ARG A 140 15.51 -7.88 -0.81
C ARG A 140 14.66 -7.71 -2.05
N LYS A 141 13.47 -8.33 -2.08
CA LYS A 141 12.52 -8.22 -3.19
C LYS A 141 12.06 -6.79 -3.42
N LEU A 142 11.76 -6.04 -2.35
CA LEU A 142 11.33 -4.65 -2.42
C LEU A 142 12.44 -3.74 -2.96
N LEU A 143 13.67 -3.86 -2.43
CA LEU A 143 14.80 -3.05 -2.89
C LEU A 143 15.18 -3.37 -4.35
N ALA A 144 15.15 -4.64 -4.73
CA ALA A 144 15.36 -5.04 -6.13
C ALA A 144 14.28 -4.50 -7.08
N SER A 145 13.03 -4.40 -6.60
CA SER A 145 11.94 -3.81 -7.37
C SER A 145 12.10 -2.30 -7.53
N LEU A 146 12.53 -1.60 -6.47
CA LEU A 146 12.89 -0.18 -6.53
C LEU A 146 14.04 0.07 -7.52
N ALA A 147 15.10 -0.75 -7.45
CA ALA A 147 16.25 -0.64 -8.35
C ALA A 147 15.88 -0.78 -9.84
N ARG A 148 14.77 -1.44 -10.13
CA ARG A 148 14.26 -1.64 -11.49
C ARG A 148 13.10 -0.70 -11.86
N HIS A 149 12.76 0.23 -10.98
CA HIS A 149 11.60 1.10 -11.23
C HIS A 149 11.88 2.04 -12.42
N PRO A 150 10.93 2.20 -13.37
CA PRO A 150 11.19 2.98 -14.59
C PRO A 150 11.38 4.48 -14.36
N ASN A 151 10.99 5.04 -13.21
CA ASN A 151 11.28 6.44 -12.86
C ASN A 151 12.75 6.65 -12.47
N ALA A 152 13.48 5.62 -12.10
CA ALA A 152 14.92 5.73 -11.83
C ALA A 152 15.70 5.75 -13.15
N ALA A 153 16.38 6.86 -13.42
CA ALA A 153 17.34 6.96 -14.52
C ALA A 153 18.62 6.21 -14.18
N ALA A 154 19.04 6.31 -12.92
CA ALA A 154 20.15 5.54 -12.37
C ALA A 154 19.90 5.24 -10.89
N VAL A 155 20.53 4.18 -10.39
CA VAL A 155 20.43 3.74 -9.01
C VAL A 155 21.82 3.53 -8.43
N LEU A 156 22.08 4.19 -7.29
CA LEU A 156 23.25 3.94 -6.46
C LEU A 156 22.84 2.99 -5.32
N VAL A 157 23.35 1.77 -5.33
CA VAL A 157 23.18 0.82 -4.22
C VAL A 157 24.30 1.06 -3.21
N LEU A 158 23.92 1.34 -1.95
CA LEU A 158 24.87 1.70 -0.90
C LEU A 158 24.87 0.63 0.21
N GLY A 159 25.96 -0.10 0.32
CA GLY A 159 26.19 -1.12 1.35
C GLY A 159 27.14 -0.64 2.45
N LEU A 160 27.17 -1.35 3.58
CA LEU A 160 28.11 -1.16 4.68
C LEU A 160 29.23 -2.24 4.65
N GLY A 161 28.87 -3.47 4.23
CA GLY A 161 29.78 -4.61 4.13
C GLY A 161 29.62 -5.67 5.22
N CYS A 162 28.72 -5.47 6.20
CA CYS A 162 28.42 -6.47 7.25
C CYS A 162 26.93 -6.82 7.34
N GLU A 163 26.13 -6.29 6.43
CA GLU A 163 24.71 -6.59 6.33
C GLU A 163 24.44 -8.01 5.81
N ASN A 164 23.25 -8.54 6.16
CA ASN A 164 22.78 -9.82 5.61
C ASN A 164 22.34 -9.69 4.13
N LEU A 165 22.00 -8.47 3.71
CA LEU A 165 21.54 -8.19 2.36
C LEU A 165 22.76 -7.89 1.48
N THR A 166 23.30 -8.91 0.84
CA THR A 166 24.37 -8.77 -0.16
C THR A 166 23.81 -8.33 -1.52
N GLN A 167 24.62 -7.60 -2.26
CA GLN A 167 24.32 -7.10 -3.60
C GLN A 167 24.15 -8.22 -4.63
#